data_18e7bd0ad70b1ffe323ad7d3e5c0845a
#
_entry.id   18e7bd0ad70b1ffe323ad7d3e5c0845a
#
_cell.length_a   1.000
_cell.length_b   1.000
_cell.length_c   1.000
_cell.angle_alpha   90.00
_cell.angle_beta   90.00
_cell.angle_gamma   90.00
#
_symmetry.space_group_name_H-M   'P 1'
#
loop_
_entity.id
_entity.type
_entity.pdbx_description
1 polymer ?
#
loop_
_entity_poly.entity_id
_entity_poly.type
_entity_poly.pdbx_seq_one_letter_code
_entity_poly.pdbx_strand_id
1 'polypeptide(L)'
;NQDLRKTNRYQIKQTSMIQLADRIHCTGCSACANSCMHQAIQMQPDDEGFLQPTINKDKCVECGLCIKRCPVLNPINREVSKQKAYALISYKYRTVSSSGGAFSVIAEYVLQQGGVVFGASMNNAQCVKHIAIEQEEKLSLLRGSKYVQSDIGNSYKEVKNYISAGRLVLFTGTPCQVAGL
;
A
#
# COMPACT_ATOMS: atom_id res chain seq x y z
N ASN A 1 -50.49 -14.76 -37.91
CA ASN A 1 -49.41 -13.80 -37.96
C ASN A 1 -48.55 -13.91 -36.71
N GLN A 2 -47.84 -15.02 -36.67
CA GLN A 2 -46.70 -15.27 -35.81
C GLN A 2 -45.48 -14.97 -36.64
N ASP A 3 -44.58 -14.16 -36.12
CA ASP A 3 -43.17 -14.04 -36.46
C ASP A 3 -42.68 -12.57 -36.45
N LEU A 4 -42.58 -12.05 -35.27
CA LEU A 4 -41.70 -10.88 -35.06
C LEU A 4 -41.14 -10.82 -33.64
N ARG A 5 -40.66 -12.00 -33.11
CA ARG A 5 -39.97 -12.02 -31.83
C ARG A 5 -38.62 -12.73 -31.92
N LYS A 6 -37.84 -12.47 -32.95
CA LYS A 6 -36.44 -12.84 -33.02
C LYS A 6 -35.60 -11.57 -33.32
N THR A 7 -35.64 -10.63 -32.41
CA THR A 7 -34.75 -9.46 -32.51
C THR A 7 -33.76 -9.48 -31.37
N ASN A 8 -32.55 -9.72 -31.79
CA ASN A 8 -31.34 -9.05 -31.27
C ASN A 8 -30.90 -9.39 -29.84
N ARG A 9 -30.38 -10.61 -29.64
CA ARG A 9 -29.45 -10.91 -28.55
C ARG A 9 -28.00 -10.57 -28.89
N TYR A 10 -27.78 -9.49 -29.59
CA TYR A 10 -26.48 -8.82 -29.56
C TYR A 10 -26.56 -7.71 -28.54
N GLN A 11 -26.60 -8.09 -27.25
CA GLN A 11 -26.15 -7.19 -26.21
C GLN A 11 -24.66 -7.00 -26.46
N ILE A 12 -24.33 -5.84 -27.00
CA ILE A 12 -23.00 -5.26 -26.98
C ILE A 12 -22.54 -5.40 -25.53
N LYS A 13 -21.60 -6.33 -25.26
CA LYS A 13 -20.80 -6.25 -24.06
C LYS A 13 -20.15 -4.88 -24.09
N GLN A 14 -20.73 -3.92 -23.40
CA GLN A 14 -19.99 -2.74 -23.00
C GLN A 14 -18.79 -3.30 -22.24
N THR A 15 -17.64 -3.30 -22.88
CA THR A 15 -16.36 -3.55 -22.27
C THR A 15 -16.14 -2.41 -21.28
N SER A 16 -16.63 -2.59 -20.07
CA SER A 16 -16.34 -1.69 -18.97
C SER A 16 -14.87 -1.93 -18.58
N MET A 17 -13.98 -1.26 -19.31
CA MET A 17 -12.56 -1.30 -18.96
C MET A 17 -12.41 -0.86 -17.51
N ILE A 18 -11.63 -1.61 -16.73
CA ILE A 18 -11.28 -1.24 -15.36
C ILE A 18 -10.73 0.18 -15.35
N GLN A 19 -11.41 1.08 -14.64
CA GLN A 19 -10.99 2.47 -14.47
C GLN A 19 -10.47 2.65 -13.05
N LEU A 20 -9.18 2.91 -12.92
CA LEU A 20 -8.53 3.28 -11.65
C LEU A 20 -8.70 4.79 -11.38
N ALA A 21 -8.26 5.24 -10.21
CA ALA A 21 -8.21 6.67 -9.92
C ALA A 21 -7.41 7.40 -11.00
N ASP A 22 -7.87 8.57 -11.39
CA ASP A 22 -7.19 9.40 -12.38
C ASP A 22 -5.81 9.87 -11.84
N ARG A 23 -4.96 10.38 -12.75
CA ARG A 23 -3.59 10.79 -12.44
C ARG A 23 -3.52 11.82 -11.30
N ILE A 24 -4.46 12.76 -11.25
CA ILE A 24 -4.46 13.87 -10.28
C ILE A 24 -4.77 13.36 -8.86
N HIS A 25 -5.66 12.39 -8.74
CA HIS A 25 -6.11 11.86 -7.45
C HIS A 25 -5.34 10.60 -7.02
N CYS A 26 -4.66 9.91 -7.96
CA CYS A 26 -3.88 8.72 -7.64
C CYS A 26 -2.71 9.07 -6.72
N THR A 27 -2.64 8.40 -5.57
CA THR A 27 -1.57 8.62 -4.58
C THR A 27 -0.35 7.70 -4.78
N GLY A 28 -0.33 6.87 -5.82
CA GLY A 28 0.78 5.94 -6.07
C GLY A 28 1.00 4.87 -4.99
N CYS A 29 -0.01 4.58 -4.17
CA CYS A 29 0.12 3.70 -2.99
C CYS A 29 0.32 2.21 -3.32
N SER A 30 0.26 1.82 -4.58
CA SER A 30 0.46 0.44 -5.08
C SER A 30 -0.57 -0.61 -4.59
N ALA A 31 -1.66 -0.20 -3.94
CA ALA A 31 -2.70 -1.13 -3.49
C ALA A 31 -3.31 -1.94 -4.65
N CYS A 32 -3.60 -1.28 -5.78
CA CYS A 32 -4.14 -1.92 -6.97
C CYS A 32 -3.19 -2.97 -7.56
N ALA A 33 -1.89 -2.66 -7.64
CA ALA A 33 -0.88 -3.58 -8.18
C ALA A 33 -0.69 -4.79 -7.26
N ASN A 34 -0.60 -4.58 -5.94
CA ASN A 34 -0.44 -5.66 -4.97
C ASN A 34 -1.68 -6.55 -4.87
N SER A 35 -2.88 -6.02 -5.07
CA SER A 35 -4.13 -6.78 -5.04
C SER A 35 -4.41 -7.58 -6.32
N CYS A 36 -3.71 -7.28 -7.43
CA CYS A 36 -3.93 -7.95 -8.71
C CYS A 36 -3.28 -9.34 -8.73
N MET A 37 -4.11 -10.39 -8.63
CA MET A 37 -3.63 -11.78 -8.70
C MET A 37 -3.10 -12.17 -10.09
N HIS A 38 -3.54 -11.47 -11.14
CA HIS A 38 -3.10 -11.70 -12.52
C HIS A 38 -1.85 -10.89 -12.90
N GLN A 39 -1.31 -10.10 -11.95
CA GLN A 39 -0.14 -9.25 -12.20
C GLN A 39 -0.32 -8.35 -13.44
N ALA A 40 -1.56 -7.91 -13.66
CA ALA A 40 -1.93 -7.08 -14.78
C ALA A 40 -1.64 -5.59 -14.55
N ILE A 41 -1.24 -5.20 -13.34
CA ILE A 41 -1.00 -3.79 -12.99
C ILE A 41 0.45 -3.60 -12.61
N GLN A 42 1.11 -2.66 -13.27
CA GLN A 42 2.46 -2.21 -12.96
C GLN A 42 2.44 -0.75 -12.54
N MET A 43 3.25 -0.40 -11.53
CA MET A 43 3.47 0.98 -11.15
C MET A 43 4.64 1.53 -11.97
N GLN A 44 4.42 2.62 -12.68
CA GLN A 44 5.43 3.27 -13.52
C GLN A 44 5.52 4.75 -13.15
N PRO A 45 6.72 5.34 -13.12
CA PRO A 45 6.85 6.79 -12.93
C PRO A 45 6.23 7.53 -14.11
N ASP A 46 5.51 8.60 -13.83
CA ASP A 46 5.08 9.56 -14.84
C ASP A 46 6.19 10.59 -15.14
N ASP A 47 5.88 11.59 -15.97
CA ASP A 47 6.85 12.62 -16.38
C ASP A 47 7.39 13.46 -15.22
N GLU A 48 6.69 13.49 -14.08
CA GLU A 48 7.09 14.17 -12.86
C GLU A 48 7.75 13.22 -11.84
N GLY A 49 7.83 11.91 -12.16
CA GLY A 49 8.43 10.88 -11.34
C GLY A 49 7.46 10.25 -10.32
N PHE A 50 6.17 10.58 -10.33
CA PHE A 50 5.18 9.96 -9.46
C PHE A 50 4.74 8.59 -10.00
N LEU A 51 4.63 7.61 -9.11
CA LEU A 51 4.21 6.26 -9.49
C LEU A 51 2.72 6.25 -9.87
N GLN A 52 2.43 5.84 -11.10
CA GLN A 52 1.08 5.68 -11.64
C GLN A 52 0.83 4.24 -12.07
N PRO A 53 -0.39 3.70 -11.88
CA PRO A 53 -0.71 2.34 -12.28
C PRO A 53 -0.97 2.24 -13.80
N THR A 54 -0.32 1.31 -14.46
CA THR A 54 -0.56 0.95 -15.87
C THR A 54 -1.15 -0.45 -15.93
N ILE A 55 -2.27 -0.62 -16.65
CA ILE A 55 -2.98 -1.90 -16.78
C ILE A 55 -2.59 -2.58 -18.09
N ASN A 56 -2.04 -3.80 -18.00
CA ASN A 56 -1.88 -4.68 -19.14
C ASN A 56 -3.23 -5.35 -19.46
N LYS A 57 -3.82 -4.98 -20.58
CA LYS A 57 -5.15 -5.45 -21.01
C LYS A 57 -5.20 -6.95 -21.29
N ASP A 58 -4.10 -7.53 -21.79
CA ASP A 58 -4.05 -8.94 -22.14
C ASP A 58 -4.06 -9.86 -20.90
N LYS A 59 -3.59 -9.32 -19.75
CA LYS A 59 -3.58 -10.01 -18.46
C LYS A 59 -4.79 -9.69 -17.59
N CYS A 60 -5.51 -8.61 -17.89
CA CYS A 60 -6.61 -8.13 -17.08
C CYS A 60 -7.89 -8.93 -17.33
N VAL A 61 -8.41 -9.58 -16.30
CA VAL A 61 -9.69 -10.32 -16.36
C VAL A 61 -10.87 -9.50 -15.84
N GLU A 62 -10.71 -8.20 -15.67
CA GLU A 62 -11.76 -7.25 -15.26
C GLU A 62 -12.48 -7.62 -13.95
N CYS A 63 -11.81 -8.27 -13.01
CA CYS A 63 -12.42 -8.73 -11.74
C CYS A 63 -12.77 -7.59 -10.77
N GLY A 64 -12.34 -6.35 -11.01
CA GLY A 64 -12.63 -5.17 -10.18
C GLY A 64 -11.93 -5.09 -8.83
N LEU A 65 -11.09 -6.06 -8.45
CA LEU A 65 -10.46 -6.10 -7.14
C LEU A 65 -9.54 -4.87 -6.88
N CYS A 66 -8.86 -4.40 -7.91
CA CYS A 66 -8.01 -3.21 -7.85
C CYS A 66 -8.80 -1.93 -7.56
N ILE A 67 -10.02 -1.79 -8.10
CA ILE A 67 -10.93 -0.69 -7.78
C ILE A 67 -11.33 -0.78 -6.31
N LYS A 68 -11.80 -1.96 -5.89
CA LYS A 68 -12.29 -2.20 -4.52
C LYS A 68 -11.21 -1.94 -3.44
N ARG A 69 -9.94 -2.17 -3.78
CA ARG A 69 -8.82 -1.95 -2.86
C ARG A 69 -8.22 -0.54 -2.93
N CYS A 70 -8.65 0.29 -3.87
CA CYS A 70 -8.13 1.63 -4.01
C CYS A 70 -8.65 2.54 -2.88
N PRO A 71 -7.78 3.11 -2.03
CA PRO A 71 -8.21 3.97 -0.93
C PRO A 71 -8.75 5.33 -1.39
N VAL A 72 -8.47 5.73 -2.65
CA VAL A 72 -9.03 6.94 -3.26
C VAL A 72 -10.45 6.70 -3.73
N LEU A 73 -10.72 5.56 -4.40
CA LEU A 73 -12.04 5.21 -4.90
C LEU A 73 -12.96 4.65 -3.81
N ASN A 74 -12.39 4.05 -2.77
CA ASN A 74 -13.09 3.50 -1.62
C ASN A 74 -12.43 3.97 -0.33
N PRO A 75 -12.63 5.23 0.08
CA PRO A 75 -12.04 5.78 1.28
C PRO A 75 -12.57 5.08 2.52
N ILE A 76 -11.68 4.85 3.49
CA ILE A 76 -12.05 4.28 4.79
C ILE A 76 -12.69 5.40 5.62
N ASN A 77 -13.98 5.30 5.88
CA ASN A 77 -14.68 6.20 6.79
C ASN A 77 -14.29 5.88 8.25
N ARG A 78 -13.61 6.82 8.91
CA ARG A 78 -13.28 6.72 10.33
C ARG A 78 -14.12 7.73 11.12
N GLU A 79 -14.69 7.28 12.22
CA GLU A 79 -15.38 8.18 13.15
C GLU A 79 -14.34 9.06 13.87
N VAL A 80 -14.27 10.32 13.50
CA VAL A 80 -13.32 11.30 14.08
C VAL A 80 -13.53 11.46 15.59
N SER A 81 -14.77 11.34 16.07
CA SER A 81 -15.13 11.47 17.49
C SER A 81 -14.48 10.42 18.41
N LYS A 82 -14.01 9.31 17.88
CA LYS A 82 -13.33 8.24 18.63
C LYS A 82 -11.80 8.34 18.61
N GLN A 83 -11.25 9.33 17.92
CA GLN A 83 -9.79 9.49 17.84
C GLN A 83 -9.25 10.10 19.12
N LYS A 84 -8.14 9.52 19.63
CA LYS A 84 -7.38 10.05 20.76
C LYS A 84 -5.99 10.43 20.32
N ALA A 85 -5.50 11.58 20.73
CA ALA A 85 -4.13 12.03 20.49
C ALA A 85 -3.27 11.81 21.76
N TYR A 86 -2.05 11.33 21.54
CA TYR A 86 -1.09 11.09 22.61
C TYR A 86 0.22 11.78 22.27
N ALA A 87 0.85 12.42 23.26
CA ALA A 87 2.23 12.85 23.19
C ALA A 87 3.11 11.77 23.85
N LEU A 88 4.15 11.32 23.16
CA LEU A 88 5.06 10.30 23.65
C LEU A 88 6.50 10.76 23.47
N ILE A 89 7.32 10.55 24.50
CA ILE A 89 8.76 10.70 24.45
C ILE A 89 9.43 9.45 25.02
N SER A 90 10.35 8.87 24.26
CA SER A 90 11.15 7.73 24.71
C SER A 90 12.58 8.20 25.02
N TYR A 91 12.97 8.18 26.28
CA TYR A 91 14.33 8.54 26.68
C TYR A 91 15.40 7.66 26.00
N LYS A 92 15.09 6.39 25.77
CA LYS A 92 16.00 5.42 25.08
C LYS A 92 16.24 5.80 23.64
N TYR A 93 15.23 6.30 22.93
CA TYR A 93 15.29 6.49 21.47
C TYR A 93 15.22 7.95 21.03
N ARG A 94 15.13 8.91 21.96
CA ARG A 94 14.97 10.33 21.64
C ARG A 94 16.10 10.88 20.76
N THR A 95 17.34 10.50 21.08
CA THR A 95 18.53 11.01 20.39
C THR A 95 18.73 10.47 18.99
N VAL A 96 18.15 9.29 18.70
CA VAL A 96 18.23 8.61 17.38
C VAL A 96 16.94 8.70 16.60
N SER A 97 15.98 9.53 17.05
CA SER A 97 14.67 9.68 16.44
C SER A 97 14.42 11.11 16.00
N SER A 98 13.68 11.30 14.89
CA SER A 98 13.28 12.62 14.38
C SER A 98 12.28 13.32 15.31
N SER A 99 11.54 12.57 16.15
CA SER A 99 10.53 13.07 17.09
C SER A 99 10.65 12.34 18.42
N GLY A 100 9.55 12.09 19.13
CA GLY A 100 9.56 11.46 20.45
C GLY A 100 10.04 10.00 20.53
N GLY A 101 10.23 9.32 19.41
CA GLY A 101 10.74 7.95 19.38
C GLY A 101 9.66 6.85 19.41
N ALA A 102 8.39 7.20 19.25
CA ALA A 102 7.27 6.25 19.29
C ALA A 102 7.46 5.06 18.33
N PHE A 103 7.90 5.34 17.09
CA PHE A 103 8.18 4.30 16.11
C PHE A 103 9.16 3.25 16.66
N SER A 104 10.30 3.70 17.21
CA SER A 104 11.33 2.79 17.70
C SER A 104 10.86 1.93 18.88
N VAL A 105 10.05 2.48 19.78
CA VAL A 105 9.48 1.73 20.92
C VAL A 105 8.52 0.63 20.44
N ILE A 106 7.61 0.98 19.53
CA ILE A 106 6.63 0.01 19.00
C ILE A 106 7.34 -1.06 18.16
N ALA A 107 8.31 -0.65 17.33
CA ALA A 107 9.07 -1.57 16.49
C ALA A 107 9.91 -2.55 17.33
N GLU A 108 10.59 -2.08 18.37
CA GLU A 108 11.33 -2.93 19.31
C GLU A 108 10.41 -3.97 19.95
N TYR A 109 9.24 -3.55 20.44
CA TYR A 109 8.27 -4.49 21.03
C TYR A 109 7.87 -5.59 20.03
N VAL A 110 7.58 -5.22 18.77
CA VAL A 110 7.20 -6.19 17.74
C VAL A 110 8.34 -7.16 17.44
N LEU A 111 9.57 -6.67 17.30
CA LEU A 111 10.74 -7.50 17.02
C LEU A 111 11.04 -8.46 18.17
N GLN A 112 10.92 -8.02 19.43
CA GLN A 112 11.11 -8.86 20.61
C GLN A 112 10.09 -10.00 20.72
N GLN A 113 8.91 -9.82 20.13
CA GLN A 113 7.89 -10.88 20.01
C GLN A 113 8.11 -11.79 18.78
N GLY A 114 9.29 -11.73 18.13
CA GLY A 114 9.55 -12.49 16.91
C GLY A 114 8.75 -11.98 15.69
N GLY A 115 8.23 -10.76 15.77
CA GLY A 115 7.47 -10.12 14.72
C GLY A 115 8.33 -9.55 13.59
N VAL A 116 7.68 -8.87 12.67
CA VAL A 116 8.29 -8.24 11.49
C VAL A 116 7.89 -6.79 11.42
N VAL A 117 8.83 -5.91 11.10
CA VAL A 117 8.56 -4.47 10.95
C VAL A 117 8.82 -4.05 9.51
N PHE A 118 7.80 -3.46 8.89
CA PHE A 118 7.88 -2.86 7.57
C PHE A 118 7.95 -1.35 7.67
N GLY A 119 8.82 -0.74 6.87
CA GLY A 119 8.94 0.71 6.79
C GLY A 119 9.80 1.16 5.63
N ALA A 120 9.77 2.46 5.37
CA ALA A 120 10.55 3.09 4.33
C ALA A 120 12.04 3.12 4.70
N SER A 121 12.88 2.62 3.81
CA SER A 121 14.35 2.69 3.89
C SER A 121 14.92 3.35 2.65
N MET A 122 15.97 4.13 2.82
CA MET A 122 16.71 4.77 1.73
C MET A 122 17.99 3.98 1.47
N ASN A 123 18.25 3.63 0.23
CA ASN A 123 19.51 3.01 -0.17
C ASN A 123 20.57 4.07 -0.59
N ASN A 124 21.78 3.62 -0.91
CA ASN A 124 22.89 4.49 -1.32
C ASN A 124 22.62 5.27 -2.63
N ALA A 125 21.70 4.80 -3.47
CA ALA A 125 21.27 5.49 -4.69
C ALA A 125 20.11 6.47 -4.46
N GLN A 126 19.84 6.83 -3.20
CA GLN A 126 18.74 7.72 -2.79
C GLN A 126 17.33 7.22 -3.19
N CYS A 127 17.19 5.94 -3.55
CA CYS A 127 15.89 5.33 -3.77
C CYS A 127 15.28 4.92 -2.45
N VAL A 128 14.02 5.30 -2.21
CA VAL A 128 13.28 4.92 -1.02
C VAL A 128 12.35 3.76 -1.34
N LYS A 129 12.50 2.66 -0.59
CA LYS A 129 11.66 1.46 -0.72
C LYS A 129 11.15 0.99 0.63
N HIS A 130 9.99 0.36 0.64
CA HIS A 130 9.58 -0.41 1.81
C HIS A 130 10.38 -1.70 1.90
N ILE A 131 10.90 -1.96 3.08
CA ILE A 131 11.61 -3.20 3.42
C ILE A 131 11.06 -3.79 4.70
N ALA A 132 11.21 -5.11 4.85
CA ALA A 132 10.96 -5.84 6.08
C ALA A 132 12.25 -5.97 6.88
N ILE A 133 12.16 -5.81 8.20
CA ILE A 133 13.23 -6.17 9.13
C ILE A 133 12.69 -7.12 10.22
N GLU A 134 13.53 -8.05 10.67
CA GLU A 134 13.22 -9.04 11.69
C GLU A 134 14.20 -8.98 12.88
N GLN A 135 15.15 -8.04 12.85
CA GLN A 135 16.23 -7.90 13.83
C GLN A 135 16.34 -6.46 14.30
N GLU A 136 16.56 -6.24 15.59
CA GLU A 136 16.65 -4.90 16.18
C GLU A 136 17.82 -4.09 15.63
N GLU A 137 18.93 -4.74 15.28
CA GLU A 137 20.13 -4.09 14.72
C GLU A 137 19.82 -3.37 13.39
N LYS A 138 18.82 -3.84 12.65
CA LYS A 138 18.36 -3.25 11.39
C LYS A 138 17.38 -2.09 11.55
N LEU A 139 16.93 -1.80 12.78
CA LEU A 139 15.95 -0.77 13.05
C LEU A 139 16.40 0.62 12.60
N SER A 140 17.69 0.90 12.62
CA SER A 140 18.29 2.15 12.13
C SER A 140 17.96 2.43 10.65
N LEU A 141 17.77 1.39 9.82
CA LEU A 141 17.43 1.54 8.40
C LEU A 141 16.05 2.20 8.19
N LEU A 142 15.14 1.99 9.13
CA LEU A 142 13.77 2.49 9.05
C LEU A 142 13.56 3.83 9.77
N ARG A 143 14.52 4.25 10.62
CA ARG A 143 14.44 5.52 11.33
C ARG A 143 14.64 6.71 10.41
N GLY A 144 14.17 7.86 10.87
CA GLY A 144 14.29 9.12 10.15
C GLY A 144 13.25 9.29 9.04
N SER A 145 12.79 10.51 8.84
CA SER A 145 11.83 10.87 7.80
C SER A 145 12.50 10.80 6.42
N LYS A 146 11.84 10.14 5.47
CA LYS A 146 12.19 10.13 4.06
C LYS A 146 11.19 11.03 3.34
N TYR A 147 11.64 12.15 2.79
CA TYR A 147 10.77 13.17 2.17
C TYR A 147 10.48 12.89 0.70
N VAL A 148 10.59 11.65 0.28
CA VAL A 148 10.18 11.14 -1.03
C VAL A 148 9.30 9.92 -0.84
N GLN A 149 8.40 9.68 -1.79
CA GLN A 149 7.52 8.51 -1.76
C GLN A 149 8.34 7.23 -1.87
N SER A 150 8.08 6.30 -0.97
CA SER A 150 8.70 4.98 -1.03
C SER A 150 7.95 4.06 -1.99
N ASP A 151 8.71 3.30 -2.77
CA ASP A 151 8.18 2.19 -3.54
C ASP A 151 7.76 1.05 -2.58
N ILE A 152 6.50 0.66 -2.63
CA ILE A 152 5.95 -0.44 -1.83
C ILE A 152 6.42 -1.81 -2.34
N GLY A 153 6.70 -1.92 -3.64
CA GLY A 153 7.03 -3.21 -4.24
C GLY A 153 5.99 -4.28 -3.92
N ASN A 154 6.42 -5.40 -3.35
CA ASN A 154 5.55 -6.50 -2.93
C ASN A 154 5.23 -6.49 -1.43
N SER A 155 5.55 -5.43 -0.70
CA SER A 155 5.46 -5.42 0.77
C SER A 155 4.07 -5.78 1.31
N TYR A 156 2.97 -5.42 0.62
CA TYR A 156 1.63 -5.82 1.07
C TYR A 156 1.40 -7.33 0.97
N LYS A 157 1.94 -7.98 -0.05
CA LYS A 157 1.86 -9.44 -0.18
C LYS A 157 2.68 -10.13 0.89
N GLU A 158 3.87 -9.58 1.20
CA GLU A 158 4.74 -10.08 2.25
C GLU A 158 4.10 -9.93 3.63
N VAL A 159 3.49 -8.78 3.93
CA VAL A 159 2.69 -8.56 5.16
C VAL A 159 1.62 -9.63 5.29
N LYS A 160 0.84 -9.88 4.22
CA LYS A 160 -0.17 -10.92 4.22
C LYS A 160 0.42 -12.30 4.54
N ASN A 161 1.56 -12.64 3.96
CA ASN A 161 2.22 -13.93 4.20
C ASN A 161 2.66 -14.07 5.66
N TYR A 162 3.27 -13.03 6.25
CA TYR A 162 3.67 -13.04 7.64
C TYR A 162 2.49 -13.16 8.60
N ILE A 163 1.40 -12.42 8.36
CA ILE A 163 0.17 -12.52 9.16
C ILE A 163 -0.44 -13.92 9.02
N SER A 164 -0.47 -14.48 7.81
CA SER A 164 -0.99 -15.85 7.59
C SER A 164 -0.15 -16.93 8.28
N ALA A 165 1.12 -16.65 8.50
CA ALA A 165 2.03 -17.51 9.29
C ALA A 165 1.93 -17.27 10.82
N GLY A 166 0.95 -16.47 11.28
CA GLY A 166 0.73 -16.18 12.70
C GLY A 166 1.74 -15.20 13.31
N ARG A 167 2.52 -14.48 12.50
CA ARG A 167 3.51 -13.53 12.99
C ARG A 167 2.91 -12.15 13.25
N LEU A 168 3.38 -11.49 14.29
CA LEU A 168 3.05 -10.09 14.56
C LEU A 168 3.73 -9.20 13.51
N VAL A 169 2.99 -8.26 12.92
CA VAL A 169 3.51 -7.35 11.89
C VAL A 169 3.22 -5.90 12.28
N LEU A 170 4.27 -5.08 12.26
CA LEU A 170 4.13 -3.62 12.25
C LEU A 170 4.37 -3.11 10.83
N PHE A 171 3.39 -2.44 10.26
CA PHE A 171 3.55 -1.73 9.00
C PHE A 171 3.49 -0.23 9.23
N THR A 172 4.48 0.50 8.73
CA THR A 172 4.52 1.96 8.80
C THR A 172 4.65 2.53 7.39
N GLY A 173 3.89 3.58 7.10
CA GLY A 173 3.87 4.21 5.77
C GLY A 173 3.09 5.50 5.79
N THR A 174 2.93 6.11 4.62
CA THR A 174 2.04 7.26 4.45
C THR A 174 0.57 6.84 4.64
N PRO A 175 -0.35 7.79 4.93
CA PRO A 175 -1.76 7.44 5.14
C PRO A 175 -2.38 6.61 4.01
N CYS A 176 -2.06 6.93 2.76
CA CYS A 176 -2.55 6.17 1.61
C CYS A 176 -1.96 4.76 1.53
N GLN A 177 -0.70 4.58 1.94
CA GLN A 177 -0.06 3.26 1.98
C GLN A 177 -0.66 2.39 3.09
N VAL A 178 -0.94 2.97 4.27
CA VAL A 178 -1.60 2.26 5.37
C VAL A 178 -3.05 1.92 5.01
N ALA A 179 -3.74 2.81 4.29
CA ALA A 179 -5.12 2.57 3.86
C ALA A 179 -5.22 1.56 2.70
N GLY A 180 -4.16 1.41 1.91
CA GLY A 180 -4.09 0.48 0.78
C GLY A 180 -3.70 -0.95 1.17
N LEU A 181 -3.17 -1.16 2.38
CA LEU A 181 -2.85 -2.46 2.95
C LEU A 181 -4.12 -3.19 3.42
#